data_787431ee2bc87c07ecfee06cf9f79260
#
_entry.id   787431ee2bc87c07ecfee06cf9f79260
#
_cell.length_a   1.000
_cell.length_b   1.000
_cell.length_c   1.000
_cell.angle_alpha   90.00
_cell.angle_beta   90.00
_cell.angle_gamma   90.00
#
_symmetry.space_group_name_H-M   'P 1'
#
loop_
_entity.id
_entity.type
_entity.pdbx_description
1 polymer ?
#
loop_
_entity_poly.entity_id
_entity_poly.type
_entity_poly.pdbx_seq_one_letter_code
_entity_poly.pdbx_strand_id
1 'polypeptide(L)'
;MKSAVFLAALAAAALPTTILAQARVEVTLDAGKPGAKIDRRIFGQFAEHLGEGIYGGIWVGKDSSIPNTRGIRNDVVAALKAIKVPVVRWPGGCFADEYHWRRGIGEARQPMMNANWGGVVEPNTFGTDEFMDFAQQVGAEAYISVNVGSGTPGEAAEWLEYMTASTEDALGAERAKNGHTAPYKVPFVGLGNESWDCGGGMSADFYVSQMKLHARFVRNYNPDQPMQRIAVGPNAGDTAYTEAVMKAYQGHSWAWSIEGLSLHSYTHGGWPPSYKATGFDEKDYALLLKDTLGMEDLVAKHSAIMDKYDPEKKVALVVDEWGSWLAPTPGTNPGFLMQQNSQRDALIAGLNLNIFARHADRVRMANIAQMVNVLQAMILTDKERMLLTPTYHVFKMYLPFQDATLLPVTLDTGRYQHSDVTLPRLDAVAAKGADGKVYLSLINLDPSRPAEIDVAALGFKVKSASGETLAASRFDAINTYEAPQTVVPKAIVSKVSNGKAMVRLAPASVTVLTLNP
;
A
#
# COMPACT_ATOMS: atom_id res chain seq x y z
N MET A 1 43.52 66.48 45.95
CA MET A 1 42.23 66.18 45.37
C MET A 1 42.27 64.70 44.94
N LYS A 2 41.60 63.81 45.68
CA LYS A 2 41.60 62.35 45.41
C LYS A 2 40.23 61.98 44.79
N SER A 3 40.24 61.55 43.55
CA SER A 3 39.01 61.07 42.85
C SER A 3 38.77 59.61 43.21
N ALA A 4 37.63 59.32 43.78
CA ALA A 4 37.14 57.94 44.01
C ALA A 4 36.36 57.45 42.79
N VAL A 5 36.76 56.29 42.24
CA VAL A 5 36.06 55.59 41.17
C VAL A 5 35.10 54.55 41.83
N PHE A 6 33.80 54.72 41.65
CA PHE A 6 32.81 53.72 42.04
C PHE A 6 32.68 52.66 40.96
N LEU A 7 33.03 51.41 41.26
CA LEU A 7 32.70 50.26 40.44
C LEU A 7 31.26 49.75 40.79
N ALA A 8 30.32 49.88 39.87
CA ALA A 8 29.00 49.27 40.00
C ALA A 8 29.07 47.82 39.48
N ALA A 9 28.90 46.85 40.37
CA ALA A 9 28.77 45.43 39.98
C ALA A 9 27.32 45.16 39.55
N LEU A 10 27.13 44.86 38.26
CA LEU A 10 25.86 44.32 37.75
C LEU A 10 25.77 42.84 38.13
N ALA A 11 24.88 42.50 39.05
CA ALA A 11 24.48 41.14 39.32
C ALA A 11 23.46 40.71 38.26
N ALA A 12 23.88 39.86 37.31
CA ALA A 12 22.96 39.20 36.36
C ALA A 12 22.17 38.12 37.11
N ALA A 13 20.90 38.37 37.38
CA ALA A 13 19.99 37.36 37.90
C ALA A 13 19.66 36.35 36.76
N ALA A 14 20.23 35.14 36.84
CA ALA A 14 19.83 34.02 36.01
C ALA A 14 18.41 33.58 36.43
N LEU A 15 17.42 33.91 35.62
CA LEU A 15 16.07 33.34 35.75
C LEU A 15 16.14 31.85 35.48
N PRO A 16 15.62 30.99 36.37
CA PRO A 16 15.52 29.57 36.07
C PRO A 16 14.53 29.38 34.91
N THR A 17 15.02 28.94 33.76
CA THR A 17 14.19 28.39 32.70
C THR A 17 13.53 27.13 33.24
N THR A 18 12.30 27.25 33.72
CA THR A 18 11.44 26.09 33.98
C THR A 18 11.21 25.41 32.65
N ILE A 19 11.94 24.32 32.40
CA ILE A 19 11.59 23.37 31.37
C ILE A 19 10.23 22.78 31.81
N LEU A 20 9.14 23.31 31.24
CA LEU A 20 7.83 22.69 31.36
C LEU A 20 7.98 21.26 30.83
N ALA A 21 7.92 20.27 31.74
CA ALA A 21 7.89 18.88 31.36
C ALA A 21 6.73 18.72 30.37
N GLN A 22 7.04 18.30 29.13
CA GLN A 22 6.04 18.09 28.11
C GLN A 22 5.02 17.08 28.65
N ALA A 23 3.73 17.48 28.68
CA ALA A 23 2.66 16.61 29.18
C ALA A 23 2.67 15.28 28.41
N ARG A 24 2.65 14.18 29.13
CA ARG A 24 2.57 12.83 28.54
C ARG A 24 1.20 12.61 27.97
N VAL A 25 1.15 12.00 26.78
CA VAL A 25 -0.12 11.62 26.13
C VAL A 25 -0.47 10.21 26.56
N GLU A 26 -1.67 10.04 27.09
CA GLU A 26 -2.18 8.72 27.43
C GLU A 26 -2.82 8.07 26.20
N VAL A 27 -2.35 6.86 25.87
CA VAL A 27 -2.94 5.98 24.86
C VAL A 27 -3.56 4.79 25.59
N THR A 28 -4.87 4.61 25.46
CA THR A 28 -5.57 3.48 26.03
C THR A 28 -6.07 2.54 24.93
N LEU A 29 -5.67 1.28 24.98
CA LEU A 29 -6.22 0.24 24.13
C LEU A 29 -7.09 -0.73 24.96
N ASP A 30 -8.14 -1.31 24.35
CA ASP A 30 -9.06 -2.23 25.03
C ASP A 30 -8.97 -3.64 24.42
N ALA A 31 -8.16 -4.52 25.05
CA ALA A 31 -7.99 -5.89 24.61
C ALA A 31 -9.20 -6.79 24.94
N GLY A 32 -10.15 -6.31 25.71
CA GLY A 32 -11.42 -6.97 26.02
C GLY A 32 -12.49 -6.79 24.96
N LYS A 33 -12.27 -5.89 23.99
CA LYS A 33 -13.22 -5.57 22.90
C LYS A 33 -12.59 -5.80 21.53
N PRO A 34 -12.38 -7.07 21.12
CA PRO A 34 -11.80 -7.36 19.81
C PRO A 34 -12.73 -6.89 18.68
N GLY A 35 -12.17 -6.21 17.70
CA GLY A 35 -12.81 -5.77 16.46
C GLY A 35 -12.67 -6.79 15.33
N ALA A 36 -12.69 -6.30 14.09
CA ALA A 36 -12.52 -7.12 12.91
C ALA A 36 -11.08 -7.67 12.79
N LYS A 37 -10.94 -8.78 12.04
CA LYS A 37 -9.64 -9.29 11.65
C LYS A 37 -9.06 -8.41 10.55
N ILE A 38 -7.83 -7.97 10.71
CA ILE A 38 -7.06 -7.26 9.70
C ILE A 38 -6.61 -8.29 8.65
N ASP A 39 -7.22 -8.26 7.47
CA ASP A 39 -6.82 -9.17 6.39
C ASP A 39 -5.39 -8.85 5.96
N ARG A 40 -4.54 -9.89 5.83
CA ARG A 40 -3.15 -9.70 5.38
C ARG A 40 -3.06 -9.02 4.02
N ARG A 41 -4.07 -9.12 3.17
CA ARG A 41 -4.11 -8.53 1.83
C ARG A 41 -4.20 -7.01 1.83
N ILE A 42 -4.44 -6.38 2.98
CA ILE A 42 -4.25 -4.92 3.16
C ILE A 42 -2.78 -4.51 2.90
N PHE A 43 -1.85 -5.45 3.04
CA PHE A 43 -0.42 -5.25 2.77
C PHE A 43 0.00 -5.71 1.36
N GLY A 44 -0.94 -5.75 0.43
CA GLY A 44 -0.74 -6.14 -0.96
C GLY A 44 0.09 -5.14 -1.76
N GLN A 45 0.51 -5.59 -2.93
CA GLN A 45 1.39 -4.85 -3.83
C GLN A 45 0.76 -4.74 -5.22
N PHE A 46 1.19 -3.74 -5.97
CA PHE A 46 0.79 -3.53 -7.36
C PHE A 46 2.02 -3.49 -8.26
N ALA A 47 1.95 -4.21 -9.37
CA ALA A 47 2.96 -4.28 -10.41
C ALA A 47 2.32 -4.04 -11.78
N GLU A 48 2.83 -3.09 -12.53
CA GLU A 48 2.35 -2.72 -13.84
C GLU A 48 3.49 -2.68 -14.85
N HIS A 49 3.18 -2.96 -16.11
CA HIS A 49 4.07 -2.71 -17.24
C HIS A 49 4.21 -1.20 -17.46
N LEU A 50 4.92 -0.56 -16.56
CA LEU A 50 5.16 0.88 -16.48
C LEU A 50 6.62 1.13 -16.11
N GLY A 51 7.31 1.96 -16.92
CA GLY A 51 8.69 2.33 -16.67
C GLY A 51 9.59 1.12 -16.45
N GLU A 52 10.33 1.15 -15.35
CA GLU A 52 11.20 0.05 -14.93
C GLU A 52 10.58 -0.79 -13.79
N GLY A 53 9.26 -0.81 -13.66
CA GLY A 53 8.56 -1.62 -12.65
C GLY A 53 8.71 -3.11 -12.90
N ILE A 54 8.59 -3.53 -14.17
CA ILE A 54 8.77 -4.93 -14.58
C ILE A 54 10.19 -5.15 -15.09
N TYR A 55 10.56 -4.55 -16.23
CA TYR A 55 11.87 -4.74 -16.85
C TYR A 55 12.96 -3.95 -16.12
N GLY A 56 14.03 -4.65 -15.69
CA GLY A 56 15.04 -4.07 -14.80
C GLY A 56 14.65 -4.06 -13.32
N GLY A 57 13.36 -3.97 -13.03
CA GLY A 57 12.81 -4.04 -11.69
C GLY A 57 12.63 -5.48 -11.19
N ILE A 58 11.69 -6.23 -11.77
CA ILE A 58 11.41 -7.62 -11.40
C ILE A 58 12.12 -8.58 -12.35
N TRP A 59 12.05 -8.28 -13.64
CA TRP A 59 12.49 -9.14 -14.72
C TRP A 59 13.75 -8.59 -15.38
N VAL A 60 14.77 -9.43 -15.47
CA VAL A 60 16.04 -9.11 -16.13
C VAL A 60 16.37 -10.08 -17.27
N GLY A 61 15.55 -11.12 -17.46
CA GLY A 61 15.79 -12.17 -18.44
C GLY A 61 16.72 -13.27 -17.91
N LYS A 62 16.55 -14.48 -18.48
CA LYS A 62 17.23 -15.69 -17.99
C LYS A 62 18.76 -15.62 -18.17
N ASP A 63 19.23 -14.91 -19.20
CA ASP A 63 20.64 -14.80 -19.56
C ASP A 63 21.34 -13.58 -18.95
N SER A 64 20.65 -12.83 -18.08
CA SER A 64 21.22 -11.68 -17.40
C SER A 64 22.35 -12.06 -16.45
N SER A 65 23.39 -11.22 -16.38
CA SER A 65 24.44 -11.32 -15.35
C SER A 65 23.96 -10.94 -13.95
N ILE A 66 22.81 -10.23 -13.84
CA ILE A 66 22.18 -9.92 -12.56
C ILE A 66 21.65 -11.22 -11.96
N PRO A 67 21.97 -11.56 -10.69
CA PRO A 67 21.50 -12.78 -10.06
C PRO A 67 19.98 -12.94 -10.14
N ASN A 68 19.56 -14.01 -10.83
CA ASN A 68 18.15 -14.24 -11.11
C ASN A 68 17.80 -15.74 -11.02
N THR A 69 16.52 -16.01 -10.83
CA THR A 69 15.96 -17.36 -10.96
C THR A 69 14.95 -17.34 -12.09
N ARG A 70 15.28 -17.98 -13.20
CA ARG A 70 14.47 -18.01 -14.42
C ARG A 70 14.11 -16.62 -14.96
N GLY A 71 15.04 -15.65 -14.84
CA GLY A 71 14.90 -14.27 -15.29
C GLY A 71 14.36 -13.29 -14.26
N ILE A 72 13.90 -13.78 -13.11
CA ILE A 72 13.34 -12.96 -12.00
C ILE A 72 14.45 -12.65 -10.99
N ARG A 73 14.61 -11.38 -10.60
CA ARG A 73 15.68 -10.92 -9.71
C ARG A 73 15.57 -11.56 -8.32
N ASN A 74 16.67 -12.20 -7.90
CA ASN A 74 16.72 -12.88 -6.59
C ASN A 74 16.67 -11.93 -5.39
N ASP A 75 17.31 -10.77 -5.50
CA ASP A 75 17.33 -9.74 -4.46
C ASP A 75 15.95 -9.15 -4.21
N VAL A 76 15.20 -8.82 -5.26
CA VAL A 76 13.83 -8.33 -5.19
C VAL A 76 12.91 -9.39 -4.57
N VAL A 77 12.99 -10.64 -5.04
CA VAL A 77 12.21 -11.76 -4.45
C VAL A 77 12.53 -11.92 -2.97
N ALA A 78 13.80 -11.88 -2.58
CA ALA A 78 14.20 -12.01 -1.17
C ALA A 78 13.62 -10.88 -0.30
N ALA A 79 13.65 -9.64 -0.79
CA ALA A 79 13.10 -8.48 -0.09
C ALA A 79 11.57 -8.61 0.09
N LEU A 80 10.84 -9.00 -0.96
CA LEU A 80 9.38 -9.17 -0.90
C LEU A 80 8.97 -10.34 0.01
N LYS A 81 9.71 -11.45 -0.01
CA LYS A 81 9.50 -12.55 0.95
C LYS A 81 9.70 -12.12 2.39
N ALA A 82 10.71 -11.28 2.65
CA ALA A 82 11.02 -10.80 4.00
C ALA A 82 9.91 -9.95 4.61
N ILE A 83 9.06 -9.30 3.79
CA ILE A 83 7.86 -8.57 4.23
C ILE A 83 6.57 -9.38 4.04
N LYS A 84 6.68 -10.68 3.66
CA LYS A 84 5.55 -11.60 3.47
C LYS A 84 4.45 -10.99 2.60
N VAL A 85 4.80 -10.49 1.41
CA VAL A 85 3.83 -9.92 0.46
C VAL A 85 2.69 -10.91 0.25
N PRO A 86 1.45 -10.56 0.58
CA PRO A 86 0.34 -11.52 0.54
C PRO A 86 -0.29 -11.65 -0.84
N VAL A 87 -0.33 -10.58 -1.63
CA VAL A 87 -0.97 -10.54 -2.93
C VAL A 87 -0.27 -9.51 -3.83
N VAL A 88 -0.17 -9.81 -5.13
CA VAL A 88 0.33 -8.89 -6.15
C VAL A 88 -0.71 -8.75 -7.26
N ARG A 89 -1.13 -7.52 -7.53
CA ARG A 89 -1.99 -7.14 -8.66
C ARG A 89 -1.14 -6.91 -9.91
N TRP A 90 -1.53 -7.50 -11.05
CA TRP A 90 -0.86 -7.45 -12.36
C TRP A 90 -1.89 -7.70 -13.48
N PRO A 91 -1.71 -7.28 -14.76
CA PRO A 91 -0.52 -6.70 -15.39
C PRO A 91 -0.44 -5.18 -15.29
N GLY A 92 -1.41 -4.53 -14.66
CA GLY A 92 -1.41 -3.09 -14.53
C GLY A 92 -2.70 -2.52 -14.01
N GLY A 93 -2.67 -1.22 -14.01
CA GLY A 93 -3.70 -0.23 -14.07
C GLY A 93 -4.11 0.01 -15.51
N CYS A 94 -3.79 1.19 -16.07
CA CYS A 94 -4.12 1.53 -17.46
C CYS A 94 -3.59 0.51 -18.49
N PHE A 95 -2.43 -0.08 -18.24
CA PHE A 95 -1.88 -1.10 -19.14
C PHE A 95 -2.79 -2.34 -19.24
N ALA A 96 -3.52 -2.71 -18.17
CA ALA A 96 -4.38 -3.90 -18.18
C ALA A 96 -5.47 -3.83 -19.26
N ASP A 97 -6.04 -2.64 -19.50
CA ASP A 97 -7.13 -2.45 -20.46
C ASP A 97 -6.67 -2.28 -21.92
N GLU A 98 -5.35 -2.37 -22.16
CA GLU A 98 -4.74 -2.52 -23.49
C GLU A 98 -4.00 -3.85 -23.66
N TYR A 99 -3.86 -4.65 -22.59
CA TYR A 99 -3.08 -5.89 -22.60
C TYR A 99 -3.88 -7.05 -23.19
N HIS A 100 -3.33 -7.65 -24.24
CA HIS A 100 -3.83 -8.89 -24.85
C HIS A 100 -2.93 -10.05 -24.43
N TRP A 101 -3.38 -10.88 -23.51
CA TRP A 101 -2.58 -11.87 -22.79
C TRP A 101 -1.83 -12.88 -23.71
N ARG A 102 -2.42 -13.21 -24.87
CA ARG A 102 -1.78 -14.11 -25.84
C ARG A 102 -0.47 -13.57 -26.40
N ARG A 103 -0.25 -12.25 -26.39
CA ARG A 103 1.03 -11.63 -26.79
C ARG A 103 2.18 -11.95 -25.83
N GLY A 104 1.85 -12.29 -24.58
CA GLY A 104 2.80 -12.52 -23.49
C GLY A 104 2.99 -14.00 -23.10
N ILE A 105 2.56 -14.97 -23.92
CA ILE A 105 2.74 -16.40 -23.64
C ILE A 105 3.55 -17.11 -24.73
N GLY A 106 4.08 -18.30 -24.43
CA GLY A 106 4.84 -19.12 -25.36
C GLY A 106 6.18 -18.50 -25.75
N GLU A 107 6.80 -19.02 -26.82
CA GLU A 107 8.10 -18.55 -27.30
C GLU A 107 7.99 -17.31 -28.20
N ALA A 108 6.93 -17.22 -29.00
CA ALA A 108 6.73 -16.13 -29.98
C ALA A 108 6.03 -14.92 -29.33
N ARG A 109 6.77 -14.15 -28.56
CA ARG A 109 6.27 -12.93 -27.93
C ARG A 109 5.98 -11.86 -28.98
N GLN A 110 4.90 -11.11 -28.77
CA GLN A 110 4.46 -10.06 -29.70
C GLN A 110 4.59 -8.69 -29.01
N PRO A 111 5.63 -7.91 -29.37
CA PRO A 111 5.78 -6.56 -28.83
C PRO A 111 4.58 -5.67 -29.16
N MET A 112 4.30 -4.71 -28.28
CA MET A 112 3.28 -3.69 -28.47
C MET A 112 3.79 -2.30 -28.06
N MET A 113 3.14 -1.26 -28.53
CA MET A 113 3.40 0.09 -28.04
C MET A 113 2.69 0.28 -26.70
N ASN A 114 3.44 0.65 -25.67
CA ASN A 114 2.87 1.07 -24.39
C ASN A 114 2.57 2.57 -24.48
N ALA A 115 1.38 2.91 -24.96
CA ALA A 115 0.98 4.29 -25.20
C ALA A 115 0.70 5.08 -23.91
N ASN A 116 0.20 4.40 -22.87
CA ASN A 116 -0.10 5.04 -21.60
C ASN A 116 1.19 5.44 -20.85
N TRP A 117 2.23 4.60 -20.92
CA TRP A 117 3.40 4.77 -20.08
C TRP A 117 4.69 4.95 -20.88
N GLY A 118 5.05 6.22 -21.09
CA GLY A 118 6.33 6.61 -21.68
C GLY A 118 6.44 6.46 -23.20
N GLY A 119 5.44 5.93 -23.89
CA GLY A 119 5.46 5.76 -25.35
C GLY A 119 6.56 4.79 -25.83
N VAL A 120 6.85 3.73 -25.07
CA VAL A 120 7.92 2.77 -25.36
C VAL A 120 7.38 1.45 -25.87
N VAL A 121 8.25 0.67 -26.52
CA VAL A 121 7.90 -0.70 -26.93
C VAL A 121 7.90 -1.62 -25.71
N GLU A 122 6.75 -2.23 -25.43
CA GLU A 122 6.58 -3.31 -24.47
C GLU A 122 6.92 -4.64 -25.15
N PRO A 123 7.99 -5.35 -24.75
CA PRO A 123 8.44 -6.56 -25.45
C PRO A 123 7.60 -7.80 -25.15
N ASN A 124 6.75 -7.76 -24.10
CA ASN A 124 5.94 -8.89 -23.62
C ASN A 124 6.76 -10.15 -23.27
N THR A 125 8.04 -10.00 -22.91
CA THR A 125 8.89 -11.11 -22.46
C THR A 125 8.64 -11.51 -21.01
N PHE A 126 7.92 -10.68 -20.27
CA PHE A 126 7.33 -10.99 -18.98
C PHE A 126 5.80 -11.00 -19.16
N GLY A 127 5.20 -12.18 -19.15
CA GLY A 127 3.77 -12.35 -19.33
C GLY A 127 3.17 -13.25 -18.25
N THR A 128 2.10 -13.97 -18.60
CA THR A 128 1.33 -14.79 -17.65
C THR A 128 2.22 -15.77 -16.88
N ASP A 129 3.01 -16.56 -17.59
CA ASP A 129 3.80 -17.64 -17.00
C ASP A 129 4.94 -17.09 -16.12
N GLU A 130 5.58 -16.00 -16.53
CA GLU A 130 6.62 -15.31 -15.74
C GLU A 130 6.03 -14.65 -14.51
N PHE A 131 4.86 -14.03 -14.61
CA PHE A 131 4.17 -13.44 -13.46
C PHE A 131 3.75 -14.51 -12.43
N MET A 132 3.19 -15.62 -12.89
CA MET A 132 2.79 -16.70 -11.99
C MET A 132 3.99 -17.36 -11.30
N ASP A 133 5.12 -17.49 -12.01
CA ASP A 133 6.38 -17.94 -11.42
C ASP A 133 6.93 -16.93 -10.39
N PHE A 134 6.87 -15.63 -10.71
CA PHE A 134 7.24 -14.57 -9.76
C PHE A 134 6.38 -14.63 -8.49
N ALA A 135 5.06 -14.71 -8.62
CA ALA A 135 4.16 -14.81 -7.48
C ALA A 135 4.46 -16.04 -6.62
N GLN A 136 4.75 -17.18 -7.27
CA GLN A 136 5.17 -18.41 -6.57
C GLN A 136 6.52 -18.24 -5.86
N GLN A 137 7.51 -17.62 -6.49
CA GLN A 137 8.82 -17.39 -5.89
C GLN A 137 8.72 -16.47 -4.66
N VAL A 138 7.88 -15.45 -4.71
CA VAL A 138 7.60 -14.54 -3.58
C VAL A 138 6.76 -15.23 -2.51
N GLY A 139 5.87 -16.15 -2.88
CA GLY A 139 4.87 -16.77 -2.02
C GLY A 139 3.60 -15.91 -1.87
N ALA A 140 3.30 -15.09 -2.88
CA ALA A 140 2.15 -14.20 -2.93
C ALA A 140 0.99 -14.82 -3.74
N GLU A 141 -0.23 -14.41 -3.42
CA GLU A 141 -1.42 -14.68 -4.23
C GLU A 141 -1.41 -13.79 -5.50
N ALA A 142 -1.91 -14.34 -6.60
CA ALA A 142 -2.06 -13.60 -7.84
C ALA A 142 -3.40 -12.85 -7.87
N TYR A 143 -3.37 -11.56 -8.23
CA TYR A 143 -4.54 -10.77 -8.56
C TYR A 143 -4.39 -10.32 -10.02
N ILE A 144 -5.18 -10.90 -10.91
CA ILE A 144 -5.11 -10.67 -12.35
C ILE A 144 -6.16 -9.66 -12.77
N SER A 145 -5.77 -8.53 -13.35
CA SER A 145 -6.69 -7.56 -13.96
C SER A 145 -6.93 -7.92 -15.42
N VAL A 146 -8.17 -8.30 -15.77
CA VAL A 146 -8.53 -8.60 -17.16
C VAL A 146 -8.87 -7.34 -17.94
N ASN A 147 -8.62 -7.37 -19.25
CA ASN A 147 -8.89 -6.27 -20.17
C ASN A 147 -10.39 -6.13 -20.45
N VAL A 148 -11.02 -5.09 -19.91
CA VAL A 148 -12.41 -4.74 -20.16
C VAL A 148 -12.53 -3.55 -21.13
N GLY A 149 -11.47 -2.74 -21.22
CA GLY A 149 -11.43 -1.54 -22.06
C GLY A 149 -11.42 -1.86 -23.56
N SER A 150 -10.40 -2.59 -24.01
CA SER A 150 -10.24 -2.96 -25.43
C SER A 150 -10.45 -4.46 -25.70
N GLY A 151 -10.50 -5.29 -24.64
CA GLY A 151 -10.72 -6.73 -24.74
C GLY A 151 -12.18 -7.14 -24.81
N THR A 152 -12.41 -8.44 -24.76
CA THR A 152 -13.75 -9.02 -24.79
C THR A 152 -13.96 -9.98 -23.60
N PRO A 153 -15.22 -10.25 -23.20
CA PRO A 153 -15.51 -11.27 -22.20
C PRO A 153 -15.01 -12.67 -22.60
N GLY A 154 -14.97 -12.96 -23.90
CA GLY A 154 -14.42 -14.22 -24.43
C GLY A 154 -12.90 -14.29 -24.21
N GLU A 155 -12.17 -13.24 -24.53
CA GLU A 155 -10.72 -13.17 -24.29
C GLU A 155 -10.37 -13.31 -22.80
N ALA A 156 -11.12 -12.65 -21.92
CA ALA A 156 -10.96 -12.79 -20.49
C ALA A 156 -11.23 -14.21 -19.99
N ALA A 157 -12.29 -14.86 -20.52
CA ALA A 157 -12.61 -16.25 -20.21
C ALA A 157 -11.52 -17.22 -20.66
N GLU A 158 -11.02 -17.07 -21.89
CA GLU A 158 -9.92 -17.88 -22.43
C GLU A 158 -8.63 -17.72 -21.61
N TRP A 159 -8.37 -16.52 -21.09
CA TRP A 159 -7.19 -16.30 -20.24
C TRP A 159 -7.30 -17.08 -18.93
N LEU A 160 -8.47 -17.03 -18.26
CA LEU A 160 -8.70 -17.81 -17.04
C LEU A 160 -8.70 -19.33 -17.32
N GLU A 161 -9.22 -19.76 -18.48
CA GLU A 161 -9.19 -21.15 -18.93
C GLU A 161 -7.74 -21.61 -19.15
N TYR A 162 -6.90 -20.83 -19.87
CA TYR A 162 -5.46 -21.08 -19.99
C TYR A 162 -4.79 -21.26 -18.64
N MET A 163 -5.08 -20.38 -17.69
CA MET A 163 -4.44 -20.41 -16.37
C MET A 163 -4.94 -21.54 -15.48
N THR A 164 -6.24 -21.86 -15.51
CA THR A 164 -6.85 -22.67 -14.45
C THR A 164 -7.44 -24.01 -14.89
N ALA A 165 -7.58 -24.28 -16.20
CA ALA A 165 -8.10 -25.53 -16.70
C ALA A 165 -7.07 -26.68 -16.60
N SER A 166 -7.58 -27.93 -16.59
CA SER A 166 -6.75 -29.13 -16.67
C SER A 166 -6.13 -29.29 -18.06
N THR A 167 -5.15 -30.18 -18.20
CA THR A 167 -4.53 -30.49 -19.49
C THR A 167 -5.42 -31.31 -20.47
N GLU A 168 -6.59 -31.72 -20.05
CA GLU A 168 -7.60 -32.29 -20.92
C GLU A 168 -8.29 -31.24 -21.79
N ASP A 169 -8.23 -30.00 -21.36
CA ASP A 169 -8.68 -28.82 -22.08
C ASP A 169 -7.58 -28.30 -23.02
N ALA A 170 -7.98 -27.70 -24.17
CA ALA A 170 -7.04 -27.24 -25.18
C ALA A 170 -6.10 -26.13 -24.68
N LEU A 171 -6.63 -25.16 -23.89
CA LEU A 171 -5.83 -24.07 -23.33
C LEU A 171 -4.98 -24.52 -22.15
N GLY A 172 -5.48 -25.46 -21.34
CA GLY A 172 -4.68 -26.14 -20.32
C GLY A 172 -3.54 -26.96 -20.92
N ALA A 173 -3.76 -27.62 -22.06
CA ALA A 173 -2.73 -28.31 -22.82
C ALA A 173 -1.70 -27.34 -23.43
N GLU A 174 -2.14 -26.16 -23.92
CA GLU A 174 -1.24 -25.09 -24.39
C GLU A 174 -0.34 -24.59 -23.27
N ARG A 175 -0.90 -24.34 -22.06
CA ARG A 175 -0.09 -23.99 -20.87
C ARG A 175 0.95 -25.08 -20.56
N ALA A 176 0.57 -26.35 -20.61
CA ALA A 176 1.49 -27.46 -20.38
C ALA A 176 2.62 -27.51 -21.42
N LYS A 177 2.31 -27.24 -22.70
CA LYS A 177 3.31 -27.11 -23.77
C LYS A 177 4.27 -25.93 -23.51
N ASN A 178 3.79 -24.86 -22.90
CA ASN A 178 4.60 -23.70 -22.49
C ASN A 178 5.42 -23.95 -21.19
N GLY A 179 5.37 -25.18 -20.65
CA GLY A 179 6.20 -25.60 -19.51
C GLY A 179 5.47 -25.69 -18.17
N HIS A 180 4.16 -25.45 -18.12
CA HIS A 180 3.38 -25.38 -16.87
C HIS A 180 2.19 -26.35 -16.88
N THR A 181 2.43 -27.60 -16.52
CA THR A 181 1.41 -28.68 -16.57
C THR A 181 0.30 -28.47 -15.54
N ALA A 182 0.63 -28.08 -14.31
CA ALA A 182 -0.36 -27.86 -13.26
C ALA A 182 -1.13 -26.55 -13.49
N PRO A 183 -2.44 -26.53 -13.19
CA PRO A 183 -3.22 -25.29 -13.18
C PRO A 183 -2.63 -24.25 -12.19
N TYR A 184 -2.65 -22.99 -12.59
CA TYR A 184 -2.29 -21.89 -11.71
C TYR A 184 -3.40 -21.61 -10.69
N LYS A 185 -3.02 -21.05 -9.55
CA LYS A 185 -3.95 -20.53 -8.54
C LYS A 185 -4.18 -19.04 -8.80
N VAL A 186 -5.43 -18.68 -9.13
CA VAL A 186 -5.84 -17.30 -9.41
C VAL A 186 -7.01 -16.95 -8.49
N PRO A 187 -6.74 -16.58 -7.23
CA PRO A 187 -7.80 -16.31 -6.26
C PRO A 187 -8.51 -14.97 -6.49
N PHE A 188 -7.91 -14.02 -7.21
CA PHE A 188 -8.48 -12.70 -7.45
C PHE A 188 -8.41 -12.31 -8.93
N VAL A 189 -9.54 -11.78 -9.44
CA VAL A 189 -9.63 -11.26 -10.80
C VAL A 189 -10.30 -9.89 -10.78
N GLY A 190 -9.61 -8.86 -11.27
CA GLY A 190 -10.15 -7.53 -11.51
C GLY A 190 -10.88 -7.48 -12.84
N LEU A 191 -12.09 -6.95 -12.83
CA LEU A 191 -12.93 -6.79 -14.02
C LEU A 191 -12.67 -5.41 -14.66
N GLY A 192 -11.47 -5.22 -15.20
CA GLY A 192 -10.98 -3.96 -15.76
C GLY A 192 -10.21 -3.10 -14.78
N ASN A 193 -9.86 -1.89 -15.22
CA ASN A 193 -9.19 -0.85 -14.46
C ASN A 193 -9.72 0.53 -14.85
N GLU A 194 -9.96 1.42 -13.88
CA GLU A 194 -10.28 2.86 -14.10
C GLU A 194 -11.17 3.11 -15.33
N SER A 195 -12.27 2.36 -15.41
CA SER A 195 -13.16 2.39 -16.59
C SER A 195 -13.70 3.79 -16.93
N TRP A 196 -13.71 4.68 -15.95
CA TRP A 196 -14.11 6.07 -16.06
C TRP A 196 -13.04 6.97 -16.72
N ASP A 197 -11.81 6.49 -16.87
CA ASP A 197 -10.67 7.18 -17.51
C ASP A 197 -9.97 6.26 -18.51
N CYS A 198 -8.73 5.86 -18.26
CA CYS A 198 -7.91 5.07 -19.18
C CYS A 198 -8.47 3.69 -19.52
N GLY A 199 -9.32 3.13 -18.68
CA GLY A 199 -10.05 1.89 -18.94
C GLY A 199 -11.23 2.03 -19.91
N GLY A 200 -11.36 3.16 -20.62
CA GLY A 200 -12.32 3.29 -21.73
C GLY A 200 -13.27 4.51 -21.66
N GLY A 201 -13.14 5.40 -20.66
CA GLY A 201 -13.98 6.58 -20.52
C GLY A 201 -15.47 6.26 -20.34
N MET A 202 -15.79 5.18 -19.66
CA MET A 202 -17.14 4.65 -19.53
C MET A 202 -17.94 5.41 -18.46
N SER A 203 -19.22 5.68 -18.74
CA SER A 203 -20.15 6.02 -17.66
C SER A 203 -20.35 4.85 -16.69
N ALA A 204 -20.76 5.11 -15.45
CA ALA A 204 -21.01 4.07 -14.45
C ALA A 204 -22.02 3.02 -14.95
N ASP A 205 -23.11 3.42 -15.62
CA ASP A 205 -24.12 2.51 -16.15
C ASP A 205 -23.57 1.62 -17.28
N PHE A 206 -22.72 2.19 -18.14
CA PHE A 206 -22.10 1.41 -19.21
C PHE A 206 -21.11 0.41 -18.63
N TYR A 207 -20.26 0.84 -17.66
CA TYR A 207 -19.38 -0.10 -16.97
C TYR A 207 -20.16 -1.21 -16.25
N VAL A 208 -21.25 -0.89 -15.56
CA VAL A 208 -22.10 -1.91 -14.91
C VAL A 208 -22.56 -2.96 -15.92
N SER A 209 -22.87 -2.57 -17.15
CA SER A 209 -23.24 -3.50 -18.21
C SER A 209 -22.07 -4.39 -18.64
N GLN A 210 -20.88 -3.82 -18.82
CA GLN A 210 -19.64 -4.55 -19.13
C GLN A 210 -19.23 -5.46 -17.96
N MET A 211 -19.29 -4.97 -16.74
CA MET A 211 -19.00 -5.73 -15.52
C MET A 211 -19.85 -7.00 -15.42
N LYS A 212 -21.16 -6.88 -15.61
CA LYS A 212 -22.09 -8.04 -15.57
C LYS A 212 -21.72 -9.08 -16.62
N LEU A 213 -21.38 -8.63 -17.82
CA LEU A 213 -21.02 -9.50 -18.92
C LEU A 213 -19.69 -10.24 -18.64
N HIS A 214 -18.65 -9.51 -18.19
CA HIS A 214 -17.38 -10.13 -17.82
C HIS A 214 -17.53 -11.02 -16.58
N ALA A 215 -18.24 -10.59 -15.54
CA ALA A 215 -18.47 -11.38 -14.33
C ALA A 215 -19.19 -12.72 -14.62
N ARG A 216 -20.00 -12.79 -15.69
CA ARG A 216 -20.66 -14.02 -16.13
C ARG A 216 -19.70 -15.03 -16.72
N PHE A 217 -18.71 -14.59 -17.50
CA PHE A 217 -17.81 -15.46 -18.26
C PHE A 217 -16.45 -15.66 -17.57
N VAL A 218 -15.98 -14.70 -16.79
CA VAL A 218 -14.76 -14.83 -15.97
C VAL A 218 -15.05 -15.78 -14.81
N ARG A 219 -14.44 -16.96 -14.86
CA ARG A 219 -14.62 -18.02 -13.88
C ARG A 219 -13.36 -18.84 -13.71
N ASN A 220 -13.25 -19.53 -12.60
CA ASN A 220 -12.20 -20.52 -12.38
C ASN A 220 -12.63 -21.85 -13.00
N TYR A 221 -11.81 -22.40 -13.88
CA TYR A 221 -12.05 -23.70 -14.51
C TYR A 221 -11.54 -24.87 -13.62
N ASN A 222 -10.91 -24.56 -12.48
CA ASN A 222 -10.61 -25.53 -11.44
C ASN A 222 -11.63 -25.36 -10.30
N PRO A 223 -12.60 -26.27 -10.15
CA PRO A 223 -13.69 -26.14 -9.17
C PRO A 223 -13.21 -26.16 -7.71
N ASP A 224 -12.01 -26.70 -7.45
CA ASP A 224 -11.43 -26.79 -6.11
C ASP A 224 -10.77 -25.48 -5.65
N GLN A 225 -10.72 -24.46 -6.50
CA GLN A 225 -10.10 -23.18 -6.19
C GLN A 225 -11.13 -22.05 -6.20
N PRO A 226 -11.41 -21.41 -5.06
CA PRO A 226 -12.26 -20.22 -5.02
C PRO A 226 -11.60 -19.06 -5.76
N MET A 227 -12.41 -18.28 -6.48
CA MET A 227 -11.99 -17.06 -7.16
C MET A 227 -12.93 -15.91 -6.79
N GLN A 228 -12.37 -14.77 -6.48
CA GLN A 228 -13.10 -13.54 -6.17
C GLN A 228 -12.94 -12.55 -7.34
N ARG A 229 -14.06 -11.98 -7.78
CA ARG A 229 -14.12 -10.97 -8.84
C ARG A 229 -14.25 -9.60 -8.22
N ILE A 230 -13.37 -8.71 -8.61
CA ILE A 230 -13.29 -7.35 -8.09
C ILE A 230 -13.74 -6.41 -9.21
N ALA A 231 -14.86 -5.74 -8.99
CA ALA A 231 -15.36 -4.74 -9.93
C ALA A 231 -14.53 -3.46 -9.85
N VAL A 232 -14.39 -2.73 -10.95
CA VAL A 232 -13.87 -1.37 -10.94
C VAL A 232 -14.77 -0.50 -10.09
N GLY A 233 -14.16 0.21 -9.18
CA GLY A 233 -14.82 1.17 -8.31
C GLY A 233 -14.55 2.63 -8.73
N PRO A 234 -14.86 3.58 -7.87
CA PRO A 234 -14.85 4.99 -8.18
C PRO A 234 -13.46 5.59 -8.32
N ASN A 235 -13.39 6.73 -8.99
CA ASN A 235 -12.28 7.68 -8.84
C ASN A 235 -12.45 8.42 -7.52
N ALA A 236 -11.61 8.13 -6.56
CA ALA A 236 -11.59 8.80 -5.26
C ALA A 236 -13.01 9.09 -4.72
N GLY A 237 -13.42 10.35 -4.66
CA GLY A 237 -14.69 10.80 -4.06
C GLY A 237 -15.96 10.60 -4.89
N ASP A 238 -15.94 9.90 -6.02
CA ASP A 238 -17.16 9.67 -6.83
C ASP A 238 -18.07 8.61 -6.20
N THR A 239 -18.85 9.05 -5.23
CA THR A 239 -19.81 8.20 -4.52
C THR A 239 -20.97 7.72 -5.39
N ALA A 240 -21.31 8.44 -6.46
CA ALA A 240 -22.37 8.04 -7.39
C ALA A 240 -21.98 6.78 -8.17
N TYR A 241 -20.70 6.65 -8.52
CA TYR A 241 -20.18 5.44 -9.16
C TYR A 241 -20.30 4.22 -8.24
N THR A 242 -19.88 4.35 -6.98
CA THR A 242 -20.05 3.28 -5.98
C THR A 242 -21.52 2.88 -5.82
N GLU A 243 -22.43 3.86 -5.74
CA GLU A 243 -23.86 3.58 -5.63
C GLU A 243 -24.41 2.81 -6.84
N ALA A 244 -23.99 3.17 -8.06
CA ALA A 244 -24.43 2.50 -9.29
C ALA A 244 -24.02 1.01 -9.30
N VAL A 245 -22.74 0.72 -8.98
CA VAL A 245 -22.24 -0.67 -8.93
C VAL A 245 -22.92 -1.47 -7.82
N MET A 246 -23.03 -0.91 -6.61
CA MET A 246 -23.60 -1.62 -5.47
C MET A 246 -25.11 -1.83 -5.60
N LYS A 247 -25.83 -0.90 -6.20
CA LYS A 247 -27.26 -1.08 -6.55
C LYS A 247 -27.44 -2.21 -7.56
N ALA A 248 -26.56 -2.32 -8.55
CA ALA A 248 -26.56 -3.44 -9.48
C ALA A 248 -26.27 -4.76 -8.78
N TYR A 249 -25.29 -4.77 -7.86
CA TYR A 249 -24.98 -5.96 -7.04
C TYR A 249 -26.19 -6.40 -6.20
N GLN A 250 -26.87 -5.51 -5.51
CA GLN A 250 -28.05 -5.85 -4.70
C GLN A 250 -29.14 -6.56 -5.54
N GLY A 251 -29.32 -6.15 -6.79
CA GLY A 251 -30.26 -6.75 -7.73
C GLY A 251 -29.71 -7.90 -8.53
N HIS A 252 -28.53 -8.46 -8.20
CA HIS A 252 -27.91 -9.52 -8.99
C HIS A 252 -28.70 -10.84 -8.93
N SER A 253 -28.62 -11.59 -10.03
CA SER A 253 -29.14 -12.94 -10.14
C SER A 253 -28.02 -13.97 -9.93
N TRP A 254 -28.38 -15.26 -9.93
CA TRP A 254 -27.41 -16.37 -9.93
C TRP A 254 -26.39 -16.31 -11.09
N ALA A 255 -26.70 -15.54 -12.15
CA ALA A 255 -25.91 -15.56 -13.38
C ALA A 255 -24.54 -14.85 -13.22
N TRP A 256 -24.40 -13.93 -12.30
CA TRP A 256 -23.17 -13.18 -12.06
C TRP A 256 -23.10 -12.70 -10.61
N SER A 257 -21.90 -12.43 -10.12
CA SER A 257 -21.64 -11.80 -8.83
C SER A 257 -20.30 -11.09 -8.86
N ILE A 258 -20.05 -10.25 -7.86
CA ILE A 258 -18.74 -9.69 -7.52
C ILE A 258 -18.49 -9.89 -6.03
N GLU A 259 -17.26 -10.04 -5.65
CA GLU A 259 -16.83 -10.25 -4.27
C GLU A 259 -16.03 -9.06 -3.72
N GLY A 260 -15.66 -8.10 -4.60
CA GLY A 260 -14.98 -6.86 -4.23
C GLY A 260 -15.38 -5.70 -5.14
N LEU A 261 -15.23 -4.49 -4.58
CA LEU A 261 -15.34 -3.21 -5.29
C LEU A 261 -14.02 -2.47 -5.07
N SER A 262 -13.36 -2.07 -6.15
CA SER A 262 -12.09 -1.35 -6.04
C SER A 262 -12.29 0.11 -5.61
N LEU A 263 -11.23 0.72 -5.12
CA LEU A 263 -11.14 2.16 -4.83
C LEU A 263 -9.72 2.61 -5.14
N HIS A 264 -9.59 3.62 -5.98
CA HIS A 264 -8.31 4.25 -6.27
C HIS A 264 -8.26 5.63 -5.64
N SER A 265 -7.21 5.90 -4.86
CA SER A 265 -6.96 7.23 -4.31
C SER A 265 -5.49 7.42 -4.00
N TYR A 266 -4.90 8.44 -4.60
CA TYR A 266 -3.51 8.82 -4.41
C TYR A 266 -3.37 10.08 -3.55
N THR A 267 -2.31 10.13 -2.76
CA THR A 267 -1.84 11.35 -2.09
C THR A 267 -1.02 12.15 -3.10
N HIS A 268 -1.56 13.25 -3.60
CA HIS A 268 -0.92 14.05 -4.65
C HIS A 268 -1.02 15.57 -4.44
N GLY A 269 -1.88 16.04 -3.54
CA GLY A 269 -2.05 17.46 -3.22
C GLY A 269 -2.69 18.31 -4.32
N GLY A 270 -3.14 17.70 -5.42
CA GLY A 270 -3.77 18.33 -6.58
C GLY A 270 -3.32 17.70 -7.89
N TRP A 271 -4.12 17.86 -8.94
CA TRP A 271 -3.85 17.28 -10.26
C TRP A 271 -3.55 18.36 -11.31
N PRO A 272 -2.53 18.21 -12.18
CA PRO A 272 -1.52 17.15 -12.20
C PRO A 272 -0.60 17.23 -11.00
N PRO A 273 0.01 16.10 -10.57
CA PRO A 273 0.91 16.07 -9.41
C PRO A 273 2.11 16.98 -9.59
N SER A 274 2.28 17.94 -8.68
CA SER A 274 3.35 18.95 -8.75
C SER A 274 4.26 18.99 -7.53
N TYR A 275 3.87 18.30 -6.46
CA TYR A 275 4.67 18.23 -5.23
C TYR A 275 5.94 17.41 -5.45
N LYS A 276 7.04 17.90 -4.89
CA LYS A 276 8.35 17.28 -5.05
C LYS A 276 8.50 16.02 -4.20
N ALA A 277 9.16 15.02 -4.76
CA ALA A 277 9.56 13.82 -4.01
C ALA A 277 10.74 14.08 -3.08
N THR A 278 11.61 15.04 -3.40
CA THR A 278 12.79 15.41 -2.60
C THR A 278 12.97 16.93 -2.54
N GLY A 279 13.64 17.41 -1.49
CA GLY A 279 13.95 18.85 -1.34
C GLY A 279 12.70 19.71 -1.18
N PHE A 280 11.66 19.17 -0.57
CA PHE A 280 10.43 19.88 -0.24
C PHE A 280 10.52 20.54 1.15
N ASP A 281 9.67 21.52 1.38
CA ASP A 281 9.62 22.24 2.66
C ASP A 281 8.54 21.65 3.61
N GLU A 282 8.42 22.26 4.80
CA GLU A 282 7.46 21.81 5.82
C GLU A 282 6.00 22.07 5.41
N LYS A 283 5.76 23.06 4.53
CA LYS A 283 4.41 23.31 4.01
C LYS A 283 3.97 22.17 3.11
N ASP A 284 4.80 21.73 2.18
CA ASP A 284 4.53 20.59 1.30
C ASP A 284 4.37 19.29 2.10
N TYR A 285 5.20 19.11 3.15
CA TYR A 285 5.06 18.00 4.09
C TYR A 285 3.68 17.99 4.75
N ALA A 286 3.25 19.11 5.32
CA ALA A 286 1.97 19.21 6.03
C ALA A 286 0.77 19.04 5.08
N LEU A 287 0.83 19.61 3.87
CA LEU A 287 -0.24 19.49 2.88
C LEU A 287 -0.44 18.05 2.40
N LEU A 288 0.64 17.31 2.13
CA LEU A 288 0.52 15.92 1.70
C LEU A 288 0.05 15.00 2.84
N LEU A 289 0.44 15.24 4.09
CA LEU A 289 -0.12 14.48 5.22
C LEU A 289 -1.62 14.79 5.42
N LYS A 290 -2.05 16.04 5.19
CA LYS A 290 -3.47 16.41 5.20
C LYS A 290 -4.25 15.64 4.13
N ASP A 291 -3.72 15.60 2.91
CA ASP A 291 -4.31 14.85 1.80
C ASP A 291 -4.41 13.35 2.13
N THR A 292 -3.34 12.77 2.67
CA THR A 292 -3.32 11.36 3.14
C THR A 292 -4.42 11.07 4.17
N LEU A 293 -4.61 11.94 5.14
CA LEU A 293 -5.65 11.77 6.17
C LEU A 293 -7.07 11.82 5.60
N GLY A 294 -7.26 12.42 4.43
CA GLY A 294 -8.53 12.39 3.69
C GLY A 294 -8.99 10.98 3.31
N MET A 295 -8.10 10.00 3.27
CA MET A 295 -8.43 8.60 3.03
C MET A 295 -9.42 8.03 4.08
N GLU A 296 -9.36 8.49 5.34
CA GLU A 296 -10.29 8.06 6.41
C GLU A 296 -11.74 8.36 6.02
N ASP A 297 -12.02 9.62 5.64
CA ASP A 297 -13.35 10.04 5.21
C ASP A 297 -13.78 9.35 3.91
N LEU A 298 -12.85 9.13 3.00
CA LEU A 298 -13.10 8.50 1.72
C LEU A 298 -13.56 7.05 1.92
N VAL A 299 -12.81 6.25 2.66
CA VAL A 299 -13.16 4.86 2.98
C VAL A 299 -14.47 4.79 3.75
N ALA A 300 -14.70 5.68 4.72
CA ALA A 300 -15.94 5.72 5.48
C ALA A 300 -17.16 6.00 4.60
N LYS A 301 -17.07 6.97 3.67
CA LYS A 301 -18.17 7.33 2.75
C LYS A 301 -18.53 6.19 1.82
N HIS A 302 -17.54 5.57 1.18
CA HIS A 302 -17.80 4.43 0.28
C HIS A 302 -18.34 3.22 1.05
N SER A 303 -17.79 2.92 2.23
CA SER A 303 -18.29 1.85 3.10
C SER A 303 -19.75 2.04 3.49
N ALA A 304 -20.15 3.27 3.84
CA ALA A 304 -21.55 3.58 4.19
C ALA A 304 -22.52 3.34 3.02
N ILE A 305 -22.11 3.66 1.78
CA ILE A 305 -22.91 3.36 0.59
C ILE A 305 -22.96 1.84 0.37
N MET A 306 -21.84 1.14 0.50
CA MET A 306 -21.80 -0.31 0.38
C MET A 306 -22.70 -0.98 1.42
N ASP A 307 -22.70 -0.52 2.67
CA ASP A 307 -23.53 -1.05 3.76
C ASP A 307 -25.04 -0.92 3.46
N LYS A 308 -25.46 0.12 2.72
CA LYS A 308 -26.85 0.30 2.28
C LYS A 308 -27.32 -0.83 1.36
N TYR A 309 -26.45 -1.33 0.48
CA TYR A 309 -26.78 -2.33 -0.54
C TYR A 309 -26.31 -3.74 -0.18
N ASP A 310 -25.35 -3.85 0.73
CA ASP A 310 -24.73 -5.09 1.22
C ASP A 310 -24.47 -5.00 2.73
N PRO A 311 -25.52 -5.02 3.57
CA PRO A 311 -25.37 -4.89 5.01
C PRO A 311 -24.62 -6.06 5.66
N GLU A 312 -24.59 -7.22 5.00
CA GLU A 312 -23.83 -8.39 5.47
C GLU A 312 -22.33 -8.30 5.16
N LYS A 313 -21.90 -7.24 4.48
CA LYS A 313 -20.50 -6.96 4.12
C LYS A 313 -19.83 -8.10 3.31
N LYS A 314 -20.58 -8.70 2.39
CA LYS A 314 -20.08 -9.75 1.50
C LYS A 314 -19.08 -9.23 0.48
N VAL A 315 -19.34 -8.04 -0.08
CA VAL A 315 -18.47 -7.36 -1.03
C VAL A 315 -17.39 -6.60 -0.26
N ALA A 316 -16.13 -6.94 -0.47
CA ALA A 316 -15.01 -6.22 0.11
C ALA A 316 -14.84 -4.84 -0.53
N LEU A 317 -14.41 -3.84 0.22
CA LEU A 317 -13.77 -2.65 -0.34
C LEU A 317 -12.29 -2.98 -0.54
N VAL A 318 -11.81 -2.82 -1.76
CA VAL A 318 -10.45 -3.15 -2.19
C VAL A 318 -9.76 -1.86 -2.63
N VAL A 319 -8.85 -1.33 -1.82
CA VAL A 319 -8.10 -0.12 -2.16
C VAL A 319 -6.87 -0.53 -2.99
N ASP A 320 -7.11 -0.95 -4.23
CA ASP A 320 -6.11 -1.61 -5.05
C ASP A 320 -5.17 -0.67 -5.82
N GLU A 321 -5.36 0.65 -5.64
CA GLU A 321 -4.34 1.66 -5.95
C GLU A 321 -4.34 2.76 -4.88
N TRP A 322 -3.22 2.90 -4.19
CA TRP A 322 -2.99 3.95 -3.21
C TRP A 322 -1.49 4.24 -3.04
N GLY A 323 -1.17 5.38 -2.51
CA GLY A 323 0.20 5.82 -2.26
C GLY A 323 0.40 7.29 -2.63
N SER A 324 1.64 7.78 -2.58
CA SER A 324 1.97 9.11 -3.05
C SER A 324 2.24 9.13 -4.55
N TRP A 325 1.60 10.07 -5.24
CA TRP A 325 1.89 10.39 -6.65
C TRP A 325 2.45 11.80 -6.73
N LEU A 326 3.74 11.90 -6.98
CA LEU A 326 4.49 13.13 -6.95
C LEU A 326 5.13 13.44 -8.31
N ALA A 327 5.72 14.62 -8.44
CA ALA A 327 6.45 14.98 -9.65
C ALA A 327 7.57 13.96 -9.91
N PRO A 328 7.71 13.45 -11.14
CA PRO A 328 8.76 12.50 -11.48
C PRO A 328 10.15 13.05 -11.21
N THR A 329 11.09 12.16 -10.90
CA THR A 329 12.50 12.52 -10.71
C THR A 329 13.05 13.22 -11.96
N PRO A 330 13.65 14.42 -11.84
CA PRO A 330 14.21 15.15 -12.98
C PRO A 330 15.25 14.31 -13.73
N GLY A 331 15.19 14.34 -15.06
CA GLY A 331 16.10 13.58 -15.93
C GLY A 331 15.64 12.16 -16.26
N THR A 332 14.56 11.68 -15.66
CA THR A 332 13.89 10.43 -16.06
C THR A 332 12.80 10.69 -17.10
N ASN A 333 12.35 9.64 -17.81
CA ASN A 333 11.15 9.76 -18.65
C ASN A 333 9.94 10.05 -17.72
N PRO A 334 9.24 11.18 -17.90
CA PRO A 334 8.13 11.54 -17.01
C PRO A 334 6.98 10.53 -17.03
N GLY A 335 6.77 9.82 -18.15
CA GLY A 335 5.79 8.74 -18.26
C GLY A 335 6.18 7.45 -17.53
N PHE A 336 7.37 7.37 -16.95
CA PHE A 336 7.80 6.23 -16.13
C PHE A 336 7.46 6.41 -14.65
N LEU A 337 6.99 7.58 -14.25
CA LEU A 337 6.55 7.90 -12.90
C LEU A 337 7.58 7.53 -11.80
N MET A 338 8.86 7.59 -12.15
CA MET A 338 9.92 7.32 -11.20
C MET A 338 10.03 8.48 -10.20
N GLN A 339 9.88 8.20 -8.93
CA GLN A 339 10.07 9.17 -7.84
C GLN A 339 10.85 8.54 -6.67
N GLN A 340 11.56 9.38 -5.92
CA GLN A 340 12.17 8.96 -4.67
C GLN A 340 11.13 8.88 -3.56
N ASN A 341 11.44 8.06 -2.55
CA ASN A 341 10.66 7.94 -1.33
C ASN A 341 11.46 8.45 -0.13
N SER A 342 10.83 9.28 0.68
CA SER A 342 11.44 9.93 1.84
C SER A 342 10.84 9.45 3.17
N GLN A 343 11.32 10.01 4.28
CA GLN A 343 10.71 9.81 5.60
C GLN A 343 9.23 10.25 5.61
N ARG A 344 8.83 11.31 4.85
CA ARG A 344 7.42 11.69 4.68
C ARG A 344 6.60 10.56 4.08
N ASP A 345 7.13 9.87 3.06
CA ASP A 345 6.40 8.78 2.39
C ASP A 345 6.23 7.57 3.32
N ALA A 346 7.15 7.37 4.25
CA ALA A 346 6.96 6.39 5.33
C ALA A 346 5.76 6.75 6.24
N LEU A 347 5.57 8.03 6.58
CA LEU A 347 4.39 8.46 7.33
C LEU A 347 3.11 8.28 6.51
N ILE A 348 3.12 8.63 5.21
CA ILE A 348 2.01 8.41 4.28
C ILE A 348 1.61 6.92 4.28
N ALA A 349 2.57 6.02 4.15
CA ALA A 349 2.32 4.59 4.19
C ALA A 349 1.72 4.14 5.53
N GLY A 350 2.32 4.56 6.65
CA GLY A 350 1.85 4.20 7.98
C GLY A 350 0.42 4.70 8.27
N LEU A 351 0.10 5.94 7.88
CA LEU A 351 -1.24 6.52 8.03
C LEU A 351 -2.29 5.75 7.24
N ASN A 352 -2.02 5.45 5.95
CA ASN A 352 -2.94 4.66 5.14
C ASN A 352 -3.15 3.25 5.71
N LEU A 353 -2.08 2.56 6.11
CA LEU A 353 -2.20 1.22 6.73
C LEU A 353 -2.99 1.26 8.04
N ASN A 354 -2.82 2.30 8.86
CA ASN A 354 -3.63 2.50 10.06
C ASN A 354 -5.12 2.73 9.73
N ILE A 355 -5.41 3.54 8.70
CA ILE A 355 -6.77 3.79 8.22
C ILE A 355 -7.41 2.49 7.74
N PHE A 356 -6.73 1.75 6.88
CA PHE A 356 -7.27 0.47 6.36
C PHE A 356 -7.50 -0.54 7.49
N ALA A 357 -6.62 -0.61 8.47
CA ALA A 357 -6.81 -1.48 9.64
C ALA A 357 -8.02 -1.06 10.49
N ARG A 358 -8.28 0.24 10.68
CA ARG A 358 -9.48 0.73 11.39
C ARG A 358 -10.78 0.33 10.68
N HIS A 359 -10.74 0.20 9.34
CA HIS A 359 -11.88 -0.19 8.51
C HIS A 359 -11.83 -1.66 8.05
N ALA A 360 -11.12 -2.52 8.78
CA ALA A 360 -10.91 -3.93 8.39
C ALA A 360 -12.19 -4.77 8.31
N ASP A 361 -13.30 -4.27 8.81
CA ASP A 361 -14.62 -4.90 8.63
C ASP A 361 -15.13 -4.81 7.18
N ARG A 362 -14.68 -3.83 6.40
CA ARG A 362 -15.04 -3.64 4.98
C ARG A 362 -13.81 -3.68 4.06
N VAL A 363 -12.68 -3.07 4.45
CA VAL A 363 -11.43 -3.10 3.68
C VAL A 363 -10.72 -4.42 3.91
N ARG A 364 -10.61 -5.26 2.86
CA ARG A 364 -9.99 -6.59 2.97
C ARG A 364 -8.78 -6.76 2.05
N MET A 365 -8.49 -5.77 1.22
CA MET A 365 -7.29 -5.74 0.39
C MET A 365 -6.92 -4.29 0.11
N ALA A 366 -5.61 -4.04 0.03
CA ALA A 366 -5.08 -2.78 -0.48
C ALA A 366 -3.74 -3.07 -1.19
N ASN A 367 -3.51 -2.44 -2.34
CA ASN A 367 -2.31 -2.67 -3.13
C ASN A 367 -1.58 -1.33 -3.33
N ILE A 368 -0.44 -1.18 -2.68
CA ILE A 368 0.34 0.06 -2.80
C ILE A 368 0.88 0.21 -4.23
N ALA A 369 0.80 1.38 -4.77
CA ALA A 369 1.34 1.76 -6.07
C ALA A 369 2.72 2.44 -5.93
N GLN A 370 3.80 1.78 -6.36
CA GLN A 370 3.84 0.42 -6.87
C GLN A 370 4.96 -0.35 -6.17
N MET A 371 5.16 -1.60 -6.54
CA MET A 371 6.10 -2.48 -5.84
C MET A 371 7.56 -2.10 -6.07
N VAL A 372 7.96 -1.81 -7.34
CA VAL A 372 9.36 -1.54 -7.74
C VAL A 372 9.41 -0.33 -8.66
N ASN A 373 10.32 0.59 -8.43
CA ASN A 373 10.74 1.73 -9.28
C ASN A 373 9.67 2.80 -9.62
N VAL A 374 8.42 2.56 -9.36
CA VAL A 374 7.31 3.41 -9.82
C VAL A 374 6.56 3.99 -8.63
N LEU A 375 6.24 5.28 -8.67
CA LEU A 375 5.47 5.98 -7.63
C LEU A 375 6.05 5.75 -6.21
N GLN A 376 5.21 5.41 -5.24
CA GLN A 376 5.65 5.12 -3.87
C GLN A 376 6.23 3.69 -3.76
N ALA A 377 7.31 3.43 -4.46
CA ALA A 377 7.91 2.12 -4.55
C ALA A 377 8.50 1.61 -3.23
N MET A 378 8.34 0.31 -3.01
CA MET A 378 8.99 -0.41 -1.90
C MET A 378 10.49 -0.54 -2.14
N ILE A 379 10.87 -0.78 -3.37
CA ILE A 379 12.21 -1.13 -3.82
C ILE A 379 12.57 -0.26 -5.02
N LEU A 380 13.80 0.25 -5.04
CA LEU A 380 14.39 0.86 -6.23
C LEU A 380 15.52 -0.04 -6.75
N THR A 381 15.62 -0.17 -8.07
CA THR A 381 16.70 -0.90 -8.73
C THR A 381 17.37 -0.01 -9.77
N ASP A 382 18.68 -0.22 -9.95
CA ASP A 382 19.48 0.38 -11.02
C ASP A 382 20.55 -0.63 -11.43
N LYS A 383 20.35 -1.28 -12.57
CA LYS A 383 21.20 -2.39 -13.02
C LYS A 383 21.28 -3.48 -11.93
N GLU A 384 22.49 -3.83 -11.47
CA GLU A 384 22.72 -4.82 -10.41
C GLU A 384 22.40 -4.30 -9.00
N ARG A 385 22.21 -2.99 -8.80
CA ARG A 385 21.96 -2.40 -7.50
C ARG A 385 20.48 -2.50 -7.10
N MET A 386 20.24 -2.71 -5.83
CA MET A 386 18.91 -2.67 -5.21
C MET A 386 18.93 -1.79 -3.95
N LEU A 387 17.86 -1.04 -3.72
CA LEU A 387 17.70 -0.15 -2.59
C LEU A 387 16.31 -0.34 -1.96
N LEU A 388 16.27 -0.49 -0.64
CA LEU A 388 15.03 -0.50 0.13
C LEU A 388 14.65 0.92 0.52
N THR A 389 13.41 1.31 0.24
CA THR A 389 12.90 2.65 0.56
C THR A 389 12.40 2.74 2.00
N PRO A 390 12.18 3.96 2.54
CA PRO A 390 11.51 4.12 3.83
C PRO A 390 10.12 3.48 3.89
N THR A 391 9.38 3.47 2.77
CA THR A 391 8.10 2.78 2.64
C THR A 391 8.22 1.26 2.89
N TYR A 392 9.24 0.60 2.33
CA TYR A 392 9.51 -0.82 2.59
C TYR A 392 9.65 -1.11 4.10
N HIS A 393 10.38 -0.26 4.79
CA HIS A 393 10.60 -0.44 6.22
C HIS A 393 9.31 -0.35 7.04
N VAL A 394 8.37 0.49 6.65
CA VAL A 394 7.03 0.53 7.27
C VAL A 394 6.32 -0.81 7.10
N PHE A 395 6.25 -1.36 5.89
CA PHE A 395 5.63 -2.67 5.66
C PHE A 395 6.29 -3.78 6.48
N LYS A 396 7.62 -3.74 6.61
CA LYS A 396 8.36 -4.69 7.45
C LYS A 396 7.99 -4.57 8.93
N MET A 397 7.90 -3.35 9.45
CA MET A 397 7.50 -3.09 10.85
C MET A 397 6.04 -3.52 11.11
N TYR A 398 5.17 -3.44 10.10
CA TYR A 398 3.76 -3.81 10.21
C TYR A 398 3.47 -5.30 10.01
N LEU A 399 4.46 -6.15 9.79
CA LEU A 399 4.27 -7.62 9.69
C LEU A 399 3.38 -8.22 10.79
N PRO A 400 3.48 -7.79 12.07
CA PRO A 400 2.64 -8.34 13.13
C PRO A 400 1.14 -8.03 13.01
N PHE A 401 0.76 -7.04 12.19
CA PHE A 401 -0.64 -6.69 11.94
C PHE A 401 -1.32 -7.60 10.92
N GLN A 402 -0.55 -8.33 10.11
CA GLN A 402 -1.10 -9.30 9.17
C GLN A 402 -1.87 -10.40 9.91
N ASP A 403 -3.16 -10.55 9.61
CA ASP A 403 -4.10 -11.48 10.25
C ASP A 403 -4.35 -11.25 11.76
N ALA A 404 -3.89 -10.13 12.32
CA ALA A 404 -4.18 -9.76 13.70
C ALA A 404 -5.63 -9.25 13.86
N THR A 405 -6.13 -9.25 15.09
CA THR A 405 -7.47 -8.74 15.41
C THR A 405 -7.37 -7.31 15.90
N LEU A 406 -8.08 -6.38 15.25
CA LEU A 406 -8.12 -4.97 15.62
C LEU A 406 -8.59 -4.79 17.07
N LEU A 407 -7.96 -3.86 17.78
CA LEU A 407 -8.35 -3.44 19.13
C LEU A 407 -8.72 -1.95 19.12
N PRO A 408 -9.77 -1.54 19.85
CA PRO A 408 -10.09 -0.13 20.02
C PRO A 408 -8.95 0.63 20.70
N VAL A 409 -8.63 1.81 20.18
CA VAL A 409 -7.62 2.74 20.72
C VAL A 409 -8.28 4.08 21.00
N THR A 410 -7.99 4.65 22.15
CA THR A 410 -8.36 6.01 22.52
C THR A 410 -7.10 6.79 22.87
N LEU A 411 -6.94 7.95 22.27
CA LEU A 411 -5.84 8.89 22.58
C LEU A 411 -6.28 10.33 22.35
N ASP A 412 -5.70 11.26 23.07
CA ASP A 412 -5.69 12.67 22.68
C ASP A 412 -4.63 12.86 21.60
N THR A 413 -5.05 13.07 20.36
CA THR A 413 -4.17 13.21 19.23
C THR A 413 -3.30 14.46 19.30
N GLY A 414 -3.70 15.45 20.09
CA GLY A 414 -3.09 16.77 20.07
C GLY A 414 -3.18 17.44 18.70
N ARG A 415 -2.43 18.51 18.50
CA ARG A 415 -2.43 19.25 17.23
C ARG A 415 -1.00 19.54 16.75
N TYR A 416 -0.78 19.31 15.46
CA TYR A 416 0.34 19.83 14.70
C TYR A 416 -0.21 20.90 13.76
N GLN A 417 0.39 22.08 13.76
CA GLN A 417 -0.01 23.20 12.91
C GLN A 417 1.21 23.80 12.22
N HIS A 418 1.11 23.93 10.91
CA HIS A 418 2.05 24.69 10.09
C HIS A 418 1.28 25.61 9.15
N SER A 419 1.52 26.91 9.24
CA SER A 419 0.76 27.94 8.49
C SER A 419 -0.75 27.77 8.69
N ASP A 420 -1.51 27.57 7.62
CA ASP A 420 -2.96 27.35 7.59
C ASP A 420 -3.37 25.87 7.69
N VAL A 421 -2.40 24.95 7.77
CA VAL A 421 -2.65 23.51 7.88
C VAL A 421 -2.63 23.11 9.34
N THR A 422 -3.73 22.49 9.80
CA THR A 422 -3.85 21.89 11.14
C THR A 422 -4.16 20.40 10.98
N LEU A 423 -3.38 19.55 11.64
CA LEU A 423 -3.48 18.09 11.61
C LEU A 423 -3.56 17.53 13.03
N PRO A 424 -4.09 16.31 13.23
CA PRO A 424 -3.78 15.56 14.43
C PRO A 424 -2.27 15.38 14.52
N ARG A 425 -1.71 15.56 15.71
CA ARG A 425 -0.28 15.37 15.94
C ARG A 425 0.10 13.90 15.97
N LEU A 426 -0.79 13.07 16.49
CA LEU A 426 -0.58 11.65 16.68
C LEU A 426 -1.67 10.84 15.98
N ASP A 427 -1.29 9.70 15.44
CA ASP A 427 -2.21 8.66 14.97
C ASP A 427 -1.81 7.31 15.56
N ALA A 428 -2.79 6.41 15.77
CA ALA A 428 -2.54 5.09 16.34
C ALA A 428 -3.52 4.03 15.87
N VAL A 429 -3.04 2.80 15.81
CA VAL A 429 -3.85 1.59 15.67
C VAL A 429 -3.24 0.46 16.50
N ALA A 430 -4.08 -0.36 17.13
CA ALA A 430 -3.65 -1.53 17.88
C ALA A 430 -4.32 -2.81 17.36
N ALA A 431 -3.60 -3.93 17.48
CA ALA A 431 -4.13 -5.24 17.15
C ALA A 431 -3.56 -6.32 18.06
N LYS A 432 -4.31 -7.40 18.24
CA LYS A 432 -3.88 -8.58 18.96
C LYS A 432 -3.52 -9.69 17.97
N GLY A 433 -2.28 -10.15 18.04
CA GLY A 433 -1.81 -11.27 17.22
C GLY A 433 -2.27 -12.62 17.74
N ALA A 434 -2.20 -13.64 16.88
CA ALA A 434 -2.48 -15.02 17.24
C ALA A 434 -1.49 -15.58 18.30
N ASP A 435 -0.31 -14.95 18.43
CA ASP A 435 0.69 -15.26 19.46
C ASP A 435 0.35 -14.69 20.86
N GLY A 436 -0.82 -14.06 20.98
CA GLY A 436 -1.32 -13.47 22.22
C GLY A 436 -0.73 -12.12 22.59
N LYS A 437 0.21 -11.58 21.81
CA LYS A 437 0.79 -10.25 22.01
C LYS A 437 -0.12 -9.18 21.44
N VAL A 438 0.09 -7.96 21.94
CA VAL A 438 -0.58 -6.77 21.39
C VAL A 438 0.45 -5.92 20.67
N TYR A 439 0.11 -5.53 19.46
CA TYR A 439 0.91 -4.66 18.60
C TYR A 439 0.25 -3.29 18.52
N LEU A 440 1.04 -2.24 18.63
CA LEU A 440 0.57 -0.87 18.61
C LEU A 440 1.43 -0.05 17.65
N SER A 441 0.82 0.46 16.59
CA SER A 441 1.42 1.48 15.73
C SER A 441 1.13 2.86 16.32
N LEU A 442 2.17 3.69 16.39
CA LEU A 442 2.11 5.09 16.81
C LEU A 442 2.84 5.93 15.78
N ILE A 443 2.17 6.95 15.25
CA ILE A 443 2.75 7.88 14.28
C ILE A 443 2.76 9.28 14.87
N ASN A 444 3.92 9.92 14.90
CA ASN A 444 4.06 11.33 15.26
C ASN A 444 4.22 12.16 13.98
N LEU A 445 3.19 12.94 13.64
CA LEU A 445 3.18 13.78 12.44
C LEU A 445 3.96 15.09 12.59
N ASP A 446 4.26 15.48 13.84
CA ASP A 446 5.00 16.72 14.10
C ASP A 446 6.48 16.57 13.72
N PRO A 447 7.00 17.35 12.76
CA PRO A 447 8.38 17.18 12.28
C PRO A 447 9.43 17.75 13.23
N SER A 448 9.03 18.46 14.29
CA SER A 448 9.94 19.13 15.19
C SER A 448 9.83 18.69 16.66
N ARG A 449 8.63 18.25 17.11
CA ARG A 449 8.38 17.95 18.51
C ARG A 449 8.27 16.44 18.76
N PRO A 450 9.09 15.86 19.65
CA PRO A 450 8.91 14.49 20.13
C PRO A 450 7.64 14.40 20.99
N ALA A 451 7.08 13.18 21.14
CA ALA A 451 5.93 12.94 22.02
C ALA A 451 6.28 11.89 23.08
N GLU A 452 5.94 12.19 24.34
CA GLU A 452 6.05 11.23 25.45
C GLU A 452 4.70 10.54 25.60
N ILE A 453 4.66 9.21 25.49
CA ILE A 453 3.43 8.43 25.48
C ILE A 453 3.42 7.45 26.65
N ASP A 454 2.27 7.38 27.34
CA ASP A 454 1.94 6.35 28.31
C ASP A 454 0.86 5.42 27.74
N VAL A 455 1.20 4.17 27.50
CA VAL A 455 0.30 3.17 26.91
C VAL A 455 -0.31 2.32 28.03
N ALA A 456 -1.63 2.41 28.16
CA ALA A 456 -2.44 1.56 29.05
C ALA A 456 -3.21 0.52 28.21
N ALA A 457 -3.28 -0.72 28.70
CA ALA A 457 -4.01 -1.79 28.03
C ALA A 457 -5.09 -2.37 28.97
N LEU A 458 -6.35 -2.09 28.68
CA LEU A 458 -7.48 -2.66 29.43
C LEU A 458 -7.65 -4.14 29.03
N GLY A 459 -7.86 -5.00 30.02
CA GLY A 459 -7.99 -6.45 29.76
C GLY A 459 -6.71 -7.16 29.36
N PHE A 460 -5.53 -6.48 29.47
CA PHE A 460 -4.22 -7.05 29.13
C PHE A 460 -3.14 -6.53 30.09
N LYS A 461 -2.44 -7.46 30.75
CA LYS A 461 -1.37 -7.08 31.68
C LYS A 461 -0.03 -6.96 30.94
N VAL A 462 0.42 -5.74 30.72
CA VAL A 462 1.72 -5.49 30.10
C VAL A 462 2.85 -5.80 31.09
N LYS A 463 3.69 -6.79 30.79
CA LYS A 463 4.91 -7.11 31.56
C LYS A 463 6.17 -6.50 30.96
N SER A 464 6.25 -6.49 29.64
CA SER A 464 7.35 -5.87 28.91
C SER A 464 6.87 -5.28 27.60
N ALA A 465 7.61 -4.28 27.10
CA ALA A 465 7.34 -3.67 25.81
C ALA A 465 8.66 -3.37 25.09
N SER A 466 8.68 -3.67 23.81
CA SER A 466 9.81 -3.38 22.91
C SER A 466 9.26 -3.05 21.53
N GLY A 467 10.08 -2.57 20.62
CA GLY A 467 9.63 -2.26 19.27
C GLY A 467 10.71 -1.64 18.42
N GLU A 468 10.26 -1.06 17.32
CA GLU A 468 11.10 -0.35 16.36
C GLU A 468 10.50 1.02 16.05
N THR A 469 11.35 1.99 15.80
CA THR A 469 10.97 3.31 15.29
C THR A 469 11.72 3.61 14.00
N LEU A 470 10.98 4.10 13.01
CA LEU A 470 11.50 4.65 11.77
C LEU A 470 11.42 6.17 11.85
N ALA A 471 12.59 6.79 11.97
CA ALA A 471 12.74 8.24 12.06
C ALA A 471 14.08 8.64 11.46
N ALA A 472 14.11 9.83 10.86
CA ALA A 472 15.33 10.44 10.35
C ALA A 472 15.56 11.81 10.98
N SER A 473 16.74 12.38 10.77
CA SER A 473 17.06 13.73 11.25
C SER A 473 16.25 14.83 10.53
N ARG A 474 15.71 14.51 9.37
CA ARG A 474 14.89 15.39 8.53
C ARG A 474 13.73 14.59 7.94
N PHE A 475 12.57 15.23 7.80
CA PHE A 475 11.36 14.62 7.22
C PHE A 475 11.47 14.36 5.70
N ASP A 476 12.44 15.00 5.01
CA ASP A 476 12.75 14.81 3.59
C ASP A 476 13.95 13.87 3.36
N ALA A 477 14.47 13.21 4.41
CA ALA A 477 15.56 12.25 4.27
C ALA A 477 15.17 11.05 3.41
N ILE A 478 16.09 10.61 2.56
CA ILE A 478 15.94 9.48 1.65
C ILE A 478 17.06 8.45 1.84
N ASN A 479 16.82 7.22 1.42
CA ASN A 479 17.88 6.26 1.15
C ASN A 479 18.40 6.45 -0.27
N THR A 480 19.72 6.32 -0.47
CA THR A 480 20.35 6.30 -1.79
C THR A 480 21.22 5.06 -1.94
N TYR A 481 21.65 4.73 -3.15
CA TYR A 481 22.54 3.59 -3.37
C TYR A 481 23.89 3.75 -2.67
N GLU A 482 24.35 4.99 -2.45
CA GLU A 482 25.59 5.32 -1.75
C GLU A 482 25.39 5.36 -0.22
N ALA A 483 24.16 5.63 0.24
CA ALA A 483 23.78 5.71 1.65
C ALA A 483 22.45 4.98 1.92
N PRO A 484 22.42 3.64 1.78
CA PRO A 484 21.16 2.86 1.80
C PRO A 484 20.55 2.70 3.19
N GLN A 485 21.21 3.17 4.24
CA GLN A 485 20.78 3.04 5.63
C GLN A 485 20.54 4.39 6.33
N THR A 486 20.28 5.44 5.57
CA THR A 486 19.96 6.77 6.12
C THR A 486 18.64 6.75 6.90
N VAL A 487 17.64 6.08 6.36
CA VAL A 487 16.30 5.93 6.94
C VAL A 487 16.01 4.43 7.11
N VAL A 488 16.29 3.92 8.29
CA VAL A 488 16.09 2.50 8.65
C VAL A 488 15.51 2.39 10.06
N PRO A 489 14.74 1.34 10.36
CA PRO A 489 14.20 1.11 11.70
C PRO A 489 15.31 0.96 12.74
N LYS A 490 15.07 1.55 13.91
CA LYS A 490 15.93 1.41 15.09
C LYS A 490 15.16 0.79 16.21
N ALA A 491 15.74 -0.21 16.86
CA ALA A 491 15.14 -0.84 18.02
C ALA A 491 14.96 0.17 19.17
N ILE A 492 13.82 0.08 19.83
CA ILE A 492 13.51 0.85 21.04
C ILE A 492 13.11 -0.08 22.17
N VAL A 493 13.48 0.32 23.39
CA VAL A 493 13.06 -0.35 24.62
C VAL A 493 12.15 0.60 25.37
N SER A 494 10.97 0.11 25.69
CA SER A 494 9.97 0.84 26.46
C SER A 494 10.06 0.44 27.94
N LYS A 495 10.03 1.42 28.86
CA LYS A 495 9.90 1.14 30.28
C LYS A 495 8.46 0.74 30.59
N VAL A 496 8.30 -0.29 31.39
CA VAL A 496 6.97 -0.66 31.92
C VAL A 496 6.94 -0.36 33.42
N SER A 497 5.97 0.44 33.83
CA SER A 497 5.73 0.77 35.23
C SER A 497 4.22 0.82 35.50
N ASN A 498 3.80 0.21 36.60
CA ASN A 498 2.38 0.13 36.99
C ASN A 498 1.47 -0.42 35.86
N GLY A 499 1.99 -1.36 35.05
CA GLY A 499 1.25 -1.96 33.93
C GLY A 499 1.10 -1.07 32.69
N LYS A 500 1.71 0.13 32.67
CA LYS A 500 1.76 1.02 31.51
C LYS A 500 3.14 0.94 30.85
N ALA A 501 3.17 0.90 29.54
CA ALA A 501 4.40 1.03 28.76
C ALA A 501 4.65 2.51 28.45
N MET A 502 5.87 2.98 28.65
CA MET A 502 6.27 4.36 28.42
C MET A 502 7.21 4.43 27.23
N VAL A 503 6.87 5.20 26.22
CA VAL A 503 7.70 5.36 25.01
C VAL A 503 7.81 6.83 24.62
N ARG A 504 8.97 7.19 24.05
CA ARG A 504 9.20 8.48 23.43
C ARG A 504 9.19 8.31 21.91
N LEU A 505 8.29 8.99 21.24
CA LEU A 505 8.25 9.08 19.78
C LEU A 505 9.15 10.22 19.29
N ALA A 506 9.99 9.93 18.32
CA ALA A 506 10.76 10.95 17.63
C ALA A 506 9.84 11.87 16.80
N PRO A 507 10.26 13.07 16.41
CA PRO A 507 9.59 13.88 15.40
C PRO A 507 9.47 13.10 14.07
N ALA A 508 8.41 13.35 13.29
CA ALA A 508 8.16 12.73 11.99
C ALA A 508 8.48 11.22 11.98
N SER A 509 7.85 10.44 12.85
CA SER A 509 8.22 9.02 13.04
C SER A 509 7.05 8.06 12.95
N VAL A 510 7.36 6.86 12.50
CA VAL A 510 6.49 5.68 12.60
C VAL A 510 7.10 4.73 13.62
N THR A 511 6.35 4.33 14.62
CA THR A 511 6.82 3.43 15.70
C THR A 511 5.85 2.27 15.85
N VAL A 512 6.36 1.05 15.88
CA VAL A 512 5.57 -0.15 16.18
C VAL A 512 6.08 -0.77 17.46
N LEU A 513 5.19 -0.90 18.44
CA LEU A 513 5.44 -1.52 19.72
C LEU A 513 4.84 -2.94 19.78
N THR A 514 5.56 -3.84 20.43
CA THR A 514 5.08 -5.15 20.87
C THR A 514 4.94 -5.12 22.37
N LEU A 515 3.71 -5.31 22.86
CA LEU A 515 3.39 -5.44 24.28
C LEU A 515 3.26 -6.92 24.62
N ASN A 516 4.06 -7.41 25.56
CA ASN A 516 4.05 -8.80 25.97
C ASN A 516 3.23 -8.97 27.28
N PRO A 517 2.44 -10.07 27.39
CA PRO A 517 1.62 -10.37 28.55
C PRO A 517 2.44 -10.81 29.76
#